data_fb4e654a7e9fb8115d05ec910e8363d4
#
_entry.id   fb4e654a7e9fb8115d05ec910e8363d4
#
_cell.length_a   1.000
_cell.length_b   1.000
_cell.length_c   1.000
_cell.angle_alpha   90.00
_cell.angle_beta   90.00
_cell.angle_gamma   90.00
#
_symmetry.space_group_name_H-M   'P 1'
#
loop_
_entity.id
_entity.type
_entity.pdbx_description
1 polymer ?
#
loop_
_entity_poly.entity_id
_entity_poly.type
_entity_poly.pdbx_seq_one_letter_code
_entity_poly.pdbx_strand_id
1 'polypeptide(L)'
;MAAMLDKYNCYVYGKCPLTQCEAMNQAVLPIGTSDMLRQSAAKVYCPHCREIYFPKSSKLECLDGAYFGTTFAHLFFLTYQQLVPPTMPQPHCPRIYGFKIHKSVKENLRRQNERAQKQLPGQFFVTGPTAVFGKDEMMQLPSGSGKPAGSTEIVVD
;
A
#
# COMPACT_ATOMS: atom_id res chain seq x y z
N MET A 1 24.44 9.88 0.92
CA MET A 1 24.05 9.07 2.09
C MET A 1 23.96 9.92 3.36
N ALA A 2 24.95 10.77 3.74
CA ALA A 2 24.90 11.57 4.98
C ALA A 2 23.63 12.43 5.13
N ALA A 3 23.27 13.24 4.12
CA ALA A 3 22.05 14.04 4.15
C ALA A 3 20.75 13.23 4.33
N MET A 4 20.74 11.97 3.91
CA MET A 4 19.60 11.08 4.15
C MET A 4 19.59 10.53 5.57
N LEU A 5 20.77 10.35 6.17
CA LEU A 5 20.88 9.96 7.57
C LEU A 5 20.32 11.07 8.49
N ASP A 6 20.62 12.33 8.20
CA ASP A 6 20.08 13.47 8.95
C ASP A 6 18.55 13.52 8.85
N LYS A 7 18.01 13.34 7.64
CA LYS A 7 16.55 13.28 7.42
C LYS A 7 15.89 12.10 8.12
N TYR A 8 16.56 10.95 8.15
CA TYR A 8 16.09 9.75 8.84
C TYR A 8 16.02 9.98 10.36
N ASN A 9 17.07 10.54 10.94
CA ASN A 9 17.15 10.85 12.37
C ASN A 9 16.14 11.94 12.79
N CYS A 10 15.85 12.89 11.90
CA CYS A 10 14.83 13.93 12.11
C CYS A 10 13.40 13.48 11.81
N TYR A 11 13.16 12.21 11.49
CA TYR A 11 11.83 11.67 11.15
C TYR A 11 11.12 12.41 10.00
N VAL A 12 11.85 12.95 9.04
CA VAL A 12 11.27 13.73 7.92
C VAL A 12 10.26 12.92 7.12
N TYR A 13 10.48 11.62 7.01
CA TYR A 13 9.58 10.68 6.30
C TYR A 13 8.51 10.05 7.20
N GLY A 14 8.53 10.40 8.49
CA GLY A 14 7.58 9.91 9.49
C GLY A 14 8.05 8.64 10.21
N LYS A 15 7.09 8.00 10.88
CA LYS A 15 7.29 6.79 11.70
C LYS A 15 6.48 5.63 11.14
N CYS A 16 6.88 4.42 11.49
CA CYS A 16 6.16 3.21 11.11
C CYS A 16 4.71 3.23 11.64
N PRO A 17 3.71 2.93 10.80
CA PRO A 17 2.31 2.91 11.22
C PRO A 17 1.91 1.65 12.00
N LEU A 18 2.77 0.64 12.06
CA LEU A 18 2.49 -0.59 12.80
C LEU A 18 2.55 -0.33 14.31
N THR A 19 1.49 -0.67 15.05
CA THR A 19 1.38 -0.43 16.50
C THR A 19 2.57 -0.99 17.31
N GLN A 20 3.09 -2.14 16.92
CA GLN A 20 4.25 -2.74 17.57
C GLN A 20 5.56 -1.96 17.31
N CYS A 21 5.68 -1.29 16.15
CA CYS A 21 6.79 -0.42 15.82
C CYS A 21 6.61 0.99 16.37
N GLU A 22 5.35 1.43 16.58
CA GLU A 22 5.02 2.74 17.12
C GLU A 22 5.57 2.92 18.53
N ALA A 23 5.49 1.89 19.36
CA ALA A 23 6.06 1.91 20.72
C ALA A 23 7.57 2.18 20.73
N MET A 24 8.29 1.79 19.67
CA MET A 24 9.73 2.02 19.51
C MET A 24 10.06 3.31 18.73
N ASN A 25 9.04 4.07 18.29
CA ASN A 25 9.21 5.26 17.45
C ASN A 25 10.10 5.03 16.21
N GLN A 26 9.95 3.88 15.55
CA GLN A 26 10.81 3.49 14.45
C GLN A 26 10.67 4.43 13.24
N ALA A 27 11.75 5.07 12.83
CA ALA A 27 11.82 5.89 11.63
C ALA A 27 11.71 5.03 10.36
N VAL A 28 11.17 5.60 9.30
CA VAL A 28 11.02 4.95 8.00
C VAL A 28 11.79 5.68 6.91
N LEU A 29 12.11 4.97 5.82
CA LEU A 29 12.78 5.51 4.64
C LEU A 29 11.88 5.47 3.42
N PRO A 30 11.98 6.44 2.49
CA PRO A 30 11.27 6.38 1.23
C PRO A 30 11.86 5.28 0.33
N ILE A 31 10.98 4.61 -0.41
CA ILE A 31 11.33 3.56 -1.36
C ILE A 31 10.37 3.61 -2.56
N GLY A 32 10.85 3.23 -3.74
CA GLY A 32 10.04 2.94 -4.91
C GLY A 32 9.71 1.46 -5.02
N THR A 33 8.57 1.14 -5.58
CA THR A 33 8.21 -0.24 -5.95
C THR A 33 8.55 -0.57 -7.40
N SER A 34 8.92 0.44 -8.19
CA SER A 34 9.39 0.32 -9.56
C SER A 34 10.47 1.35 -9.81
N ASP A 35 11.44 1.00 -10.66
CA ASP A 35 12.48 1.93 -11.12
C ASP A 35 12.04 2.74 -12.35
N MET A 36 10.89 2.40 -12.93
CA MET A 36 10.31 3.11 -14.06
C MET A 36 9.48 4.30 -13.61
N LEU A 37 9.66 5.45 -14.27
CA LEU A 37 8.94 6.69 -14.00
C LEU A 37 7.43 6.52 -14.20
N ARG A 38 6.66 7.19 -13.37
CA ARG A 38 5.19 7.30 -13.43
C ARG A 38 4.43 5.97 -13.26
N GLN A 39 5.07 4.93 -12.73
CA GLN A 39 4.39 3.67 -12.43
C GLN A 39 3.82 3.62 -11.01
N SER A 40 4.50 4.18 -10.05
CA SER A 40 4.06 4.12 -8.65
C SER A 40 4.53 5.32 -7.84
N ALA A 41 3.67 5.80 -6.95
CA ALA A 41 4.06 6.79 -5.96
C ALA A 41 5.10 6.24 -4.98
N ALA A 42 5.89 7.14 -4.37
CA ALA A 42 6.84 6.77 -3.35
C ALA A 42 6.12 6.16 -2.14
N LYS A 43 6.71 5.11 -1.59
CA LYS A 43 6.26 4.42 -0.38
C LYS A 43 7.30 4.56 0.72
N VAL A 44 7.00 4.09 1.91
CA VAL A 44 7.93 4.11 3.04
C VAL A 44 8.23 2.70 3.52
N TYR A 45 9.49 2.42 3.76
CA TYR A 45 9.99 1.15 4.25
C TYR A 45 10.40 1.26 5.72
N CYS A 46 9.99 0.29 6.53
CA CYS A 46 10.38 0.19 7.93
C CYS A 46 11.44 -0.91 8.09
N PRO A 47 12.62 -0.61 8.68
CA PRO A 47 13.68 -1.61 8.88
C PRO A 47 13.35 -2.62 9.99
N HIS A 48 12.48 -2.26 10.93
CA HIS A 48 12.10 -3.13 12.05
C HIS A 48 11.13 -4.25 11.62
N CYS A 49 9.99 -3.90 11.00
CA CYS A 49 9.03 -4.90 10.53
C CYS A 49 9.32 -5.42 9.11
N ARG A 50 10.25 -4.77 8.38
CA ARG A 50 10.66 -5.10 7.00
C ARG A 50 9.50 -5.05 6.00
N GLU A 51 8.52 -4.20 6.28
CA GLU A 51 7.34 -4.00 5.46
C GLU A 51 7.32 -2.63 4.79
N ILE A 52 6.54 -2.52 3.71
CA ILE A 52 6.36 -1.29 2.93
C ILE A 52 4.96 -0.75 3.19
N TYR A 53 4.87 0.54 3.47
CA TYR A 53 3.62 1.23 3.78
C TYR A 53 3.40 2.42 2.85
N PHE A 54 2.15 2.85 2.75
CA PHE A 54 1.83 4.14 2.14
C PHE A 54 2.26 5.28 3.08
N PRO A 55 2.82 6.38 2.54
CA PRO A 55 3.23 7.50 3.37
C PRO A 55 2.00 8.21 3.96
N LYS A 56 2.12 8.69 5.20
CA LYS A 56 1.10 9.56 5.81
C LYS A 56 1.18 11.01 5.29
N SER A 57 2.27 11.38 4.64
CA SER A 57 2.52 12.73 4.14
C SER A 57 2.09 12.84 2.68
N SER A 58 1.16 13.75 2.39
CA SER A 58 0.73 14.06 1.02
C SER A 58 1.89 14.49 0.11
N LYS A 59 2.93 15.12 0.68
CA LYS A 59 4.12 15.51 -0.08
C LYS A 59 4.89 14.32 -0.64
N LEU A 60 4.98 13.22 0.12
CA LEU A 60 5.61 11.98 -0.33
C LEU A 60 4.72 11.20 -1.29
N GLU A 61 3.42 11.25 -1.08
CA GLU A 61 2.44 10.57 -1.94
C GLU A 61 2.43 11.13 -3.38
N CYS A 62 2.71 12.43 -3.52
CA CYS A 62 2.84 13.08 -4.83
C CYS A 62 4.17 12.81 -5.54
N LEU A 63 5.16 12.24 -4.86
CA LEU A 63 6.46 11.93 -5.46
C LEU A 63 6.42 10.58 -6.16
N ASP A 64 7.10 10.53 -7.32
CA ASP A 64 7.30 9.27 -8.03
C ASP A 64 8.29 8.38 -7.26
N GLY A 65 7.93 7.11 -7.07
CA GLY A 65 8.77 6.13 -6.41
C GLY A 65 10.09 5.87 -7.12
N ALA A 66 10.13 6.03 -8.45
CA ALA A 66 11.33 5.84 -9.26
C ALA A 66 12.49 6.76 -8.87
N TYR A 67 12.23 7.92 -8.25
CA TYR A 67 13.31 8.80 -7.75
C TYR A 67 14.12 8.16 -6.62
N PHE A 68 13.52 7.26 -5.85
CA PHE A 68 14.22 6.49 -4.81
C PHE A 68 14.67 5.13 -5.33
N GLY A 69 13.91 4.54 -6.24
CA GLY A 69 14.16 3.21 -6.76
C GLY A 69 13.86 2.09 -5.77
N THR A 70 14.01 0.86 -6.24
CA THR A 70 13.67 -0.33 -5.45
C THR A 70 14.75 -0.73 -4.46
N THR A 71 16.00 -0.33 -4.67
CA THR A 71 17.17 -0.79 -3.91
C THR A 71 17.70 0.22 -2.88
N PHE A 72 17.27 1.48 -2.95
CA PHE A 72 17.82 2.57 -2.14
C PHE A 72 17.77 2.29 -0.63
N ALA A 73 16.62 1.84 -0.11
CA ALA A 73 16.48 1.57 1.32
C ALA A 73 17.42 0.45 1.78
N HIS A 74 17.61 -0.58 0.98
CA HIS A 74 18.52 -1.69 1.29
C HIS A 74 19.98 -1.22 1.30
N LEU A 75 20.41 -0.42 0.33
CA LEU A 75 21.75 0.15 0.27
C LEU A 75 22.01 1.08 1.46
N PHE A 76 21.02 1.88 1.87
CA PHE A 76 21.13 2.73 3.02
C PHE A 76 21.39 1.92 4.31
N PHE A 77 20.61 0.87 4.56
CA PHE A 77 20.79 0.03 5.75
C PHE A 77 22.01 -0.89 5.68
N LEU A 78 22.52 -1.22 4.50
CA LEU A 78 23.82 -1.88 4.36
C LEU A 78 24.97 -0.94 4.75
N THR A 79 24.84 0.36 4.45
CA THR A 79 25.83 1.35 4.84
C THR A 79 25.77 1.66 6.36
N TYR A 80 24.56 1.71 6.92
CA TYR A 80 24.30 2.07 8.31
C TYR A 80 23.63 0.91 9.07
N GLN A 81 24.35 -0.19 9.22
CA GLN A 81 23.84 -1.42 9.85
C GLN A 81 23.39 -1.21 11.31
N GLN A 82 24.00 -0.25 12.01
CA GLN A 82 23.63 0.09 13.38
C GLN A 82 22.20 0.63 13.54
N LEU A 83 21.57 1.09 12.44
CA LEU A 83 20.19 1.60 12.47
C LEU A 83 19.15 0.50 12.34
N VAL A 84 19.55 -0.71 11.99
CA VAL A 84 18.64 -1.85 11.83
C VAL A 84 18.41 -2.50 13.19
N PRO A 85 17.17 -2.52 13.71
CA PRO A 85 16.89 -3.21 14.96
C PRO A 85 17.16 -4.72 14.84
N PRO A 86 17.81 -5.34 15.83
CA PRO A 86 18.12 -6.77 15.79
C PRO A 86 16.89 -7.67 15.93
N THR A 87 15.84 -7.15 16.58
CA THR A 87 14.61 -7.90 16.85
C THR A 87 13.53 -7.54 15.84
N MET A 88 12.85 -8.54 15.28
CA MET A 88 11.64 -8.34 14.50
C MET A 88 10.41 -8.28 15.41
N PRO A 89 9.37 -7.49 15.05
CA PRO A 89 8.13 -7.50 15.81
C PRO A 89 7.48 -8.87 15.73
N GLN A 90 6.89 -9.30 16.84
CA GLN A 90 6.19 -10.58 16.86
C GLN A 90 4.92 -10.48 15.99
N PRO A 91 4.61 -11.51 15.19
CA PRO A 91 3.41 -11.50 14.36
C PRO A 91 2.17 -11.45 15.25
N HIS A 92 1.19 -10.63 14.86
CA HIS A 92 -0.07 -10.54 15.58
C HIS A 92 -0.79 -11.90 15.58
N CYS A 93 -1.13 -12.37 16.77
CA CYS A 93 -1.93 -13.58 16.95
C CYS A 93 -3.40 -13.19 17.15
N PRO A 94 -4.29 -13.40 16.15
CA PRO A 94 -5.69 -13.04 16.27
C PRO A 94 -6.38 -13.86 17.37
N ARG A 95 -7.18 -13.17 18.19
CA ARG A 95 -7.93 -13.77 19.30
C ARG A 95 -9.40 -13.36 19.21
N ILE A 96 -10.28 -14.29 19.58
CA ILE A 96 -11.72 -14.02 19.73
C ILE A 96 -12.06 -14.25 21.20
N TYR A 97 -12.60 -13.24 21.86
CA TYR A 97 -12.87 -13.26 23.30
C TYR A 97 -11.66 -13.72 24.17
N GLY A 98 -10.45 -13.32 23.75
CA GLY A 98 -9.20 -13.70 24.43
C GLY A 98 -8.60 -15.05 24.02
N PHE A 99 -9.36 -15.93 23.36
CA PHE A 99 -8.89 -17.24 22.90
C PHE A 99 -8.19 -17.15 21.54
N LYS A 100 -7.04 -17.82 21.41
CA LYS A 100 -6.31 -17.93 20.13
C LYS A 100 -7.09 -18.81 19.15
N ILE A 101 -7.21 -18.36 17.91
CA ILE A 101 -7.82 -19.16 16.85
C ILE A 101 -6.91 -20.34 16.52
N HIS A 102 -7.46 -21.56 16.58
CA HIS A 102 -6.72 -22.76 16.26
C HIS A 102 -6.31 -22.79 14.77
N LYS A 103 -5.14 -23.39 14.49
CA LYS A 103 -4.58 -23.43 13.12
C LYS A 103 -5.51 -24.12 12.10
N SER A 104 -6.22 -25.17 12.54
CA SER A 104 -7.17 -25.90 11.67
C SER A 104 -8.32 -25.03 11.16
N VAL A 105 -8.80 -24.07 11.96
CA VAL A 105 -9.87 -23.14 11.54
C VAL A 105 -9.38 -22.23 10.42
N LYS A 106 -8.16 -21.70 10.51
CA LYS A 106 -7.55 -20.88 9.46
C LYS A 106 -7.39 -21.68 8.17
N GLU A 107 -6.95 -22.92 8.26
CA GLU A 107 -6.78 -23.80 7.12
C GLU A 107 -8.12 -24.14 6.44
N ASN A 108 -9.15 -24.42 7.24
CA ASN A 108 -10.50 -24.69 6.72
C ASN A 108 -11.10 -23.46 6.03
N LEU A 109 -10.94 -22.24 6.63
CA LEU A 109 -11.39 -21.00 6.01
C LEU A 109 -10.67 -20.74 4.69
N ARG A 110 -9.33 -20.96 4.64
CA ARG A 110 -8.58 -20.82 3.39
C ARG A 110 -9.10 -21.78 2.32
N ARG A 111 -9.33 -23.07 2.64
CA ARG A 111 -9.88 -24.06 1.72
C ARG A 111 -11.29 -23.71 1.26
N GLN A 112 -12.13 -23.17 2.15
CA GLN A 112 -13.47 -22.70 1.78
C GLN A 112 -13.41 -21.52 0.80
N ASN A 113 -12.55 -20.53 1.06
CA ASN A 113 -12.36 -19.40 0.16
C ASN A 113 -11.82 -19.84 -1.22
N GLU A 114 -10.85 -20.74 -1.25
CA GLU A 114 -10.32 -21.31 -2.50
C GLU A 114 -11.40 -22.05 -3.30
N ARG A 115 -12.31 -22.79 -2.63
CA ARG A 115 -13.45 -23.44 -3.26
C ARG A 115 -14.47 -22.43 -3.78
N ALA A 116 -14.79 -21.39 -3.00
CA ALA A 116 -15.71 -20.33 -3.41
C ALA A 116 -15.17 -19.58 -4.64
N GLN A 117 -13.87 -19.28 -4.69
CA GLN A 117 -13.23 -18.63 -5.85
C GLN A 117 -13.27 -19.51 -7.11
N LYS A 118 -13.15 -20.84 -6.97
CA LYS A 118 -13.25 -21.77 -8.11
C LYS A 118 -14.67 -21.95 -8.64
N GLN A 119 -15.69 -21.64 -7.84
CA GLN A 119 -17.10 -21.81 -8.20
C GLN A 119 -17.71 -20.56 -8.88
N LEU A 120 -16.97 -19.43 -8.96
CA LEU A 120 -17.39 -18.21 -9.66
C LEU A 120 -16.69 -18.14 -11.03
N PRO A 121 -17.29 -18.65 -12.11
CA PRO A 121 -16.76 -18.47 -13.45
C PRO A 121 -17.02 -17.02 -13.88
N GLY A 122 -15.98 -16.22 -14.01
CA GLY A 122 -16.02 -14.99 -14.80
C GLY A 122 -16.09 -13.65 -14.06
N GLN A 123 -15.91 -13.58 -12.75
CA GLN A 123 -15.69 -12.27 -12.10
C GLN A 123 -14.22 -12.11 -11.70
N PHE A 124 -13.59 -11.14 -12.31
CA PHE A 124 -12.22 -10.73 -12.04
C PHE A 124 -12.15 -10.13 -10.62
N PHE A 125 -11.77 -10.95 -9.64
CA PHE A 125 -11.47 -10.45 -8.30
C PHE A 125 -10.04 -9.91 -8.29
N VAL A 126 -9.91 -8.60 -8.18
CA VAL A 126 -8.65 -7.94 -7.90
C VAL A 126 -8.30 -8.21 -6.44
N THR A 127 -7.59 -9.29 -6.16
CA THR A 127 -7.02 -9.58 -4.85
C THR A 127 -5.56 -9.14 -4.85
N GLY A 128 -5.29 -8.03 -4.19
CA GLY A 128 -3.92 -7.58 -3.89
C GLY A 128 -3.42 -6.41 -4.73
N PRO A 129 -2.39 -5.71 -4.28
CA PRO A 129 -1.92 -4.44 -4.82
C PRO A 129 -1.07 -4.55 -6.09
N THR A 130 -1.37 -5.46 -7.00
CA THR A 130 -0.76 -5.54 -8.33
C THR A 130 -1.83 -5.60 -9.39
N ALA A 131 -2.54 -4.48 -9.58
CA ALA A 131 -3.29 -4.26 -10.81
C ALA A 131 -2.29 -3.98 -11.93
N VAL A 132 -1.95 -5.02 -12.68
CA VAL A 132 -1.32 -4.85 -13.99
C VAL A 132 -2.40 -4.31 -14.92
N PHE A 133 -2.36 -3.02 -15.20
CA PHE A 133 -3.20 -2.40 -16.24
C PHE A 133 -2.77 -2.99 -17.58
N GLY A 134 -3.58 -3.93 -18.10
CA GLY A 134 -3.50 -4.35 -19.49
C GLY A 134 -3.86 -3.16 -20.39
N LYS A 135 -2.93 -2.75 -21.23
CA LYS A 135 -3.18 -1.88 -22.38
C LYS A 135 -4.08 -2.64 -23.35
N ASP A 136 -4.95 -1.88 -23.98
CA ASP A 136 -5.79 -2.21 -25.12
C ASP A 136 -7.20 -2.72 -24.83
N GLU A 137 -8.07 -1.74 -24.50
CA GLU A 137 -9.42 -1.69 -25.04
C GLU A 137 -9.92 -0.23 -25.02
N MET A 138 -9.80 0.37 -26.16
CA MET A 138 -10.40 1.67 -26.49
C MET A 138 -11.90 1.47 -26.57
N MET A 139 -12.61 1.72 -25.48
CA MET A 139 -14.06 1.64 -25.42
C MET A 139 -14.64 2.83 -26.20
N GLN A 140 -15.18 2.56 -27.40
CA GLN A 140 -15.95 3.49 -28.20
C GLN A 140 -17.21 3.90 -27.42
N LEU A 141 -17.34 5.19 -27.13
CA LEU A 141 -18.56 5.77 -26.59
C LEU A 141 -19.64 5.79 -27.69
N PRO A 142 -20.87 5.35 -27.44
CA PRO A 142 -21.98 5.50 -28.37
C PRO A 142 -22.38 6.97 -28.44
N SER A 143 -22.36 7.55 -29.65
CA SER A 143 -22.90 8.85 -29.99
C SER A 143 -24.43 8.82 -29.90
N GLY A 144 -24.97 9.28 -28.78
CA GLY A 144 -26.40 9.46 -28.57
C GLY A 144 -26.80 10.91 -28.76
N SER A 145 -27.37 11.24 -29.92
CA SER A 145 -28.08 12.46 -30.18
C SER A 145 -29.40 12.46 -29.41
N GLY A 146 -29.51 13.25 -28.34
CA GLY A 146 -30.73 13.47 -27.59
C GLY A 146 -30.99 14.97 -27.41
N LYS A 147 -32.06 15.47 -28.07
CA LYS A 147 -32.60 16.84 -28.01
C LYS A 147 -32.95 17.26 -26.56
N PRO A 148 -32.81 18.54 -26.22
CA PRO A 148 -33.34 19.06 -24.97
C PRO A 148 -34.83 19.41 -25.13
N ALA A 149 -35.65 18.94 -24.20
CA ALA A 149 -37.04 19.34 -24.07
C ALA A 149 -37.28 19.99 -22.69
N GLY A 150 -37.85 21.17 -22.69
CA GLY A 150 -38.80 21.62 -21.69
C GLY A 150 -38.26 22.38 -20.47
N SER A 151 -38.20 23.70 -20.60
CA SER A 151 -38.23 24.66 -19.49
C SER A 151 -39.56 24.57 -18.75
N THR A 152 -39.56 24.37 -17.44
CA THR A 152 -40.75 24.60 -16.61
C THR A 152 -40.46 25.73 -15.65
N GLU A 153 -41.16 26.87 -15.90
CA GLU A 153 -41.24 28.05 -15.03
C GLU A 153 -41.90 27.65 -13.71
N ILE A 154 -41.28 28.02 -12.60
CA ILE A 154 -41.91 28.01 -11.25
C ILE A 154 -42.33 29.43 -10.95
N VAL A 155 -43.65 29.64 -10.89
CA VAL A 155 -44.31 30.84 -10.39
C VAL A 155 -44.28 30.78 -8.89
N VAL A 156 -43.84 31.85 -8.24
CA VAL A 156 -43.88 32.09 -6.81
C VAL A 156 -45.09 33.00 -6.53
N ASP A 157 -45.97 32.54 -5.66
CA ASP A 157 -46.88 33.38 -4.88
C ASP A 157 -46.39 33.41 -3.41
#